data_f9e1fa7358f3ce40f9c2565abc81ed02
#
_entry.id   f9e1fa7358f3ce40f9c2565abc81ed02
#
_cell.length_a   1.000
_cell.length_b   1.000
_cell.length_c   1.000
_cell.angle_alpha   90.00
_cell.angle_beta   90.00
_cell.angle_gamma   90.00
#
_symmetry.space_group_name_H-M   'P 1'
#
loop_
_entity.id
_entity.type
_entity.pdbx_description
1 polymer ?
#
loop_
_entity_poly.entity_id
_entity_poly.type
_entity_poly.pdbx_seq_one_letter_code
_entity_poly.pdbx_strand_id
1 'polypeptide(L)'
;MNITEIIKTVGNPKPYDNGTDLMWDDKHISKFLLEAHINPEIGVASRTSVDIDNTVEMINTMIPPESKILDLGCGPGLYAERLSKKGHRVTGVDISKNSIDYAIAQREKNHSAIEYINGDYLKLEIEGEFDFVMMIYCDFGVLVPEERLALIKKIQRFLKPGGVFFFDAIDEDTIKRLNFNSSWEMSEGGFWKPDPYICLSKNFHFKEKKATLDQHLVIGEDDFYKLYRFWNHYFNQEDIEKLFIPNGFSKVESFKNILTGSEPYNDHGVVFYAVSK
;
A
#
# COMPACT_ATOMS: atom_id res chain seq x y z
N MET A 1 27.10 -15.35 -1.00
CA MET A 1 27.36 -14.15 -0.16
C MET A 1 28.15 -14.54 1.08
N ASN A 2 29.22 -13.81 1.41
CA ASN A 2 30.03 -14.10 2.63
C ASN A 2 29.53 -13.31 3.85
N ILE A 3 30.01 -13.71 5.06
CA ILE A 3 29.55 -13.12 6.33
C ILE A 3 29.79 -11.61 6.42
N THR A 4 30.90 -11.13 5.88
CA THR A 4 31.23 -9.69 5.89
C THR A 4 30.25 -8.90 5.01
N GLU A 5 29.85 -9.46 3.88
CA GLU A 5 28.83 -8.88 3.00
C GLU A 5 27.45 -8.86 3.68
N ILE A 6 27.07 -9.94 4.37
CA ILE A 6 25.82 -10.02 5.15
C ILE A 6 25.81 -8.89 6.19
N ILE A 7 26.86 -8.78 7.03
CA ILE A 7 26.94 -7.75 8.08
C ILE A 7 26.83 -6.34 7.47
N LYS A 8 27.52 -6.09 6.35
CA LYS A 8 27.50 -4.80 5.68
C LYS A 8 26.12 -4.47 5.10
N THR A 9 25.48 -5.46 4.48
CA THR A 9 24.18 -5.29 3.80
C THR A 9 23.04 -5.13 4.80
N VAL A 10 23.02 -5.92 5.87
CA VAL A 10 21.92 -5.94 6.85
C VAL A 10 22.15 -4.96 7.99
N GLY A 11 23.42 -4.61 8.31
CA GLY A 11 23.78 -3.95 9.56
C GLY A 11 23.35 -2.48 9.65
N ASN A 12 23.63 -1.68 8.61
CA ASN A 12 23.49 -0.22 8.64
C ASN A 12 22.94 0.34 7.32
N PRO A 13 21.66 0.13 7.00
CA PRO A 13 21.06 0.73 5.80
C PRO A 13 21.02 2.26 5.93
N LYS A 14 21.24 2.95 4.81
CA LYS A 14 21.01 4.39 4.74
C LYS A 14 19.53 4.65 4.45
N PRO A 15 19.01 5.84 4.81
CA PRO A 15 17.65 6.22 4.44
C PRO A 15 17.41 6.04 2.94
N TYR A 16 16.33 5.33 2.62
CA TYR A 16 15.85 5.04 1.26
C TYR A 16 16.74 4.14 0.40
N ASP A 17 17.70 3.44 1.00
CA ASP A 17 18.43 2.37 0.29
C ASP A 17 17.43 1.35 -0.28
N ASN A 18 17.57 1.01 -1.56
CA ASN A 18 16.73 0.02 -2.21
C ASN A 18 17.07 -1.41 -1.76
N GLY A 19 16.09 -2.30 -1.84
CA GLY A 19 16.32 -3.74 -1.86
C GLY A 19 16.88 -4.19 -3.22
N THR A 20 17.10 -5.48 -3.38
CA THR A 20 17.47 -6.08 -4.68
C THR A 20 16.24 -6.41 -5.52
N ASP A 21 15.11 -6.64 -4.87
CA ASP A 21 13.86 -7.13 -5.47
C ASP A 21 12.64 -6.47 -4.82
N LEU A 22 11.52 -6.46 -5.57
CA LEU A 22 10.21 -6.06 -5.07
C LEU A 22 9.38 -7.31 -4.81
N MET A 23 8.75 -7.36 -3.65
CA MET A 23 7.92 -8.49 -3.24
C MET A 23 6.65 -8.65 -4.10
N TRP A 24 6.07 -7.52 -4.52
CA TRP A 24 4.77 -7.46 -5.19
C TRP A 24 4.75 -8.02 -6.61
N ASP A 25 5.90 -7.98 -7.32
CA ASP A 25 6.05 -8.53 -8.67
C ASP A 25 6.83 -9.85 -8.71
N ASP A 26 7.30 -10.35 -7.57
CA ASP A 26 7.90 -11.68 -7.47
C ASP A 26 6.88 -12.77 -7.79
N LYS A 27 7.19 -13.63 -8.76
CA LYS A 27 6.27 -14.67 -9.27
C LYS A 27 5.82 -15.69 -8.22
N HIS A 28 6.64 -15.95 -7.21
CA HIS A 28 6.33 -16.88 -6.14
C HIS A 28 5.56 -16.16 -5.03
N ILE A 29 6.12 -15.09 -4.48
CA ILE A 29 5.57 -14.38 -3.32
C ILE A 29 4.21 -13.77 -3.64
N SER A 30 4.02 -13.21 -4.83
CA SER A 30 2.75 -12.56 -5.21
C SER A 30 1.55 -13.49 -5.22
N LYS A 31 1.74 -14.82 -5.31
CA LYS A 31 0.66 -15.81 -5.15
C LYS A 31 0.20 -15.90 -3.69
N PHE A 32 1.15 -15.97 -2.74
CA PHE A 32 0.83 -15.98 -1.31
C PHE A 32 0.19 -14.66 -0.87
N LEU A 33 0.66 -13.54 -1.43
CA LEU A 33 0.05 -12.24 -1.19
C LEU A 33 -1.40 -12.20 -1.69
N LEU A 34 -1.67 -12.72 -2.89
CA LEU A 34 -3.03 -12.82 -3.40
C LEU A 34 -3.92 -13.66 -2.49
N GLU A 35 -3.45 -14.84 -2.04
CA GLU A 35 -4.18 -15.70 -1.11
C GLU A 35 -4.48 -14.95 0.21
N ALA A 36 -3.50 -14.21 0.76
CA ALA A 36 -3.70 -13.38 1.93
C ALA A 36 -4.69 -12.24 1.72
N HIS A 37 -4.70 -11.62 0.54
CA HIS A 37 -5.65 -10.56 0.18
C HIS A 37 -7.10 -11.07 0.12
N ILE A 38 -7.31 -12.24 -0.47
CA ILE A 38 -8.67 -12.77 -0.67
C ILE A 38 -9.24 -13.50 0.53
N ASN A 39 -8.43 -13.78 1.55
CA ASN A 39 -8.91 -14.39 2.78
C ASN A 39 -9.58 -13.33 3.68
N PRO A 40 -10.91 -13.36 3.86
CA PRO A 40 -11.65 -12.31 4.56
C PRO A 40 -11.35 -12.23 6.06
N GLU A 41 -10.70 -13.25 6.63
CA GLU A 41 -10.40 -13.34 8.07
C GLU A 41 -8.97 -12.92 8.40
N ILE A 42 -8.10 -12.77 7.40
CA ILE A 42 -6.69 -12.46 7.58
C ILE A 42 -6.41 -11.03 7.11
N GLY A 43 -6.17 -10.11 8.04
CA GLY A 43 -5.83 -8.72 7.74
C GLY A 43 -4.35 -8.48 7.40
N VAL A 44 -3.64 -9.47 6.83
CA VAL A 44 -2.18 -9.39 6.64
C VAL A 44 -1.77 -8.63 5.37
N ALA A 45 -2.57 -8.72 4.31
CA ALA A 45 -2.28 -8.05 3.04
C ALA A 45 -3.43 -7.11 2.59
N SER A 46 -4.60 -7.21 3.23
CA SER A 46 -5.76 -6.35 3.05
C SER A 46 -6.47 -6.13 4.38
N ARG A 47 -7.39 -5.18 4.42
CA ARG A 47 -8.32 -5.01 5.53
C ARG A 47 -9.28 -6.20 5.63
N THR A 48 -9.87 -6.40 6.80
CA THR A 48 -10.97 -7.37 6.96
C THR A 48 -12.17 -6.96 6.11
N SER A 49 -13.05 -7.91 5.77
CA SER A 49 -14.25 -7.60 4.98
C SER A 49 -15.10 -6.51 5.64
N VAL A 50 -15.22 -6.53 6.97
CA VAL A 50 -15.98 -5.52 7.74
C VAL A 50 -15.34 -4.13 7.60
N ASP A 51 -14.02 -4.02 7.73
CA ASP A 51 -13.33 -2.74 7.60
C ASP A 51 -13.37 -2.19 6.17
N ILE A 52 -13.32 -3.08 5.16
CA ILE A 52 -13.51 -2.69 3.77
C ILE A 52 -14.93 -2.15 3.57
N ASP A 53 -15.95 -2.84 4.06
CA ASP A 53 -17.34 -2.43 3.93
C ASP A 53 -17.59 -1.07 4.62
N ASN A 54 -17.07 -0.88 5.83
CA ASN A 54 -17.15 0.40 6.56
C ASN A 54 -16.46 1.54 5.79
N THR A 55 -15.27 1.29 5.25
CA THR A 55 -14.53 2.28 4.47
C THR A 55 -15.28 2.63 3.17
N VAL A 56 -15.84 1.65 2.49
CA VAL A 56 -16.64 1.85 1.27
C VAL A 56 -17.90 2.67 1.58
N GLU A 57 -18.62 2.39 2.68
CA GLU A 57 -19.77 3.20 3.09
C GLU A 57 -19.34 4.65 3.37
N MET A 58 -18.24 4.86 4.07
CA MET A 58 -17.69 6.18 4.31
C MET A 58 -17.39 6.91 2.99
N ILE A 59 -16.66 6.28 2.06
CA ILE A 59 -16.36 6.85 0.74
C ILE A 59 -17.67 7.22 0.01
N ASN A 60 -18.65 6.33 -0.01
CA ASN A 60 -19.93 6.54 -0.68
C ASN A 60 -20.71 7.74 -0.13
N THR A 61 -20.49 8.14 1.13
CA THR A 61 -21.08 9.37 1.69
C THR A 61 -20.34 10.64 1.29
N MET A 62 -19.08 10.54 0.86
CA MET A 62 -18.23 11.68 0.52
C MET A 62 -18.37 12.14 -0.94
N ILE A 63 -18.89 11.26 -1.80
CA ILE A 63 -18.89 11.49 -3.25
C ILE A 63 -20.32 11.41 -3.84
N PRO A 64 -20.60 12.16 -4.92
CA PRO A 64 -21.86 12.05 -5.63
C PRO A 64 -22.11 10.64 -6.18
N PRO A 65 -23.38 10.23 -6.39
CA PRO A 65 -23.69 9.02 -7.14
C PRO A 65 -23.03 9.00 -8.52
N GLU A 66 -22.72 7.83 -9.03
CA GLU A 66 -22.12 7.61 -10.36
C GLU A 66 -20.75 8.29 -10.56
N SER A 67 -20.03 8.59 -9.47
CA SER A 67 -18.69 9.19 -9.52
C SER A 67 -17.71 8.31 -10.27
N LYS A 68 -16.74 8.95 -10.94
CA LYS A 68 -15.55 8.29 -11.50
C LYS A 68 -14.47 8.19 -10.44
N ILE A 69 -14.05 6.97 -10.12
CA ILE A 69 -13.08 6.66 -9.07
C ILE A 69 -11.83 6.04 -9.68
N LEU A 70 -10.67 6.51 -9.26
CA LEU A 70 -9.37 5.88 -9.54
C LEU A 70 -8.83 5.25 -8.26
N ASP A 71 -8.58 3.93 -8.29
CA ASP A 71 -8.04 3.14 -7.18
C ASP A 71 -6.58 2.78 -7.48
N LEU A 72 -5.65 3.47 -6.82
CA LEU A 72 -4.20 3.28 -6.96
C LEU A 72 -3.70 2.26 -5.94
N GLY A 73 -3.10 1.16 -6.40
CA GLY A 73 -2.79 0.00 -5.58
C GLY A 73 -4.03 -0.83 -5.28
N CYS A 74 -4.89 -1.06 -6.27
CA CYS A 74 -6.20 -1.69 -6.07
C CYS A 74 -6.14 -3.17 -5.65
N GLY A 75 -4.96 -3.82 -5.73
CA GLY A 75 -4.80 -5.24 -5.47
C GLY A 75 -5.78 -6.10 -6.26
N PRO A 76 -6.43 -7.11 -5.62
CA PRO A 76 -7.43 -7.96 -6.27
C PRO A 76 -8.80 -7.30 -6.44
N GLY A 77 -8.91 -5.97 -6.27
CA GLY A 77 -10.13 -5.20 -6.54
C GLY A 77 -11.20 -5.23 -5.44
N LEU A 78 -10.83 -5.49 -4.19
CA LEU A 78 -11.80 -5.66 -3.10
C LEU A 78 -12.65 -4.41 -2.83
N TYR A 79 -12.06 -3.23 -2.91
CA TYR A 79 -12.75 -1.94 -2.80
C TYR A 79 -13.48 -1.61 -4.10
N ALA A 80 -12.80 -1.78 -5.25
CA ALA A 80 -13.34 -1.48 -6.57
C ALA A 80 -14.67 -2.22 -6.85
N GLU A 81 -14.76 -3.52 -6.54
CA GLU A 81 -15.98 -4.31 -6.71
C GLU A 81 -17.15 -3.79 -5.85
N ARG A 82 -16.87 -3.37 -4.61
CA ARG A 82 -17.90 -2.84 -3.70
C ARG A 82 -18.40 -1.47 -4.14
N LEU A 83 -17.49 -0.60 -4.56
CA LEU A 83 -17.82 0.75 -5.06
C LEU A 83 -18.60 0.65 -6.40
N SER A 84 -18.22 -0.27 -7.28
CA SER A 84 -18.95 -0.53 -8.52
C SER A 84 -20.39 -1.01 -8.25
N LYS A 85 -20.60 -1.89 -7.25
CA LYS A 85 -21.94 -2.32 -6.82
C LYS A 85 -22.81 -1.18 -6.28
N LYS A 86 -22.19 -0.09 -5.81
CA LYS A 86 -22.89 1.14 -5.41
C LYS A 86 -23.16 2.11 -6.56
N GLY A 87 -22.81 1.73 -7.79
CA GLY A 87 -23.07 2.49 -9.00
C GLY A 87 -21.95 3.43 -9.44
N HIS A 88 -20.78 3.38 -8.82
CA HIS A 88 -19.62 4.17 -9.24
C HIS A 88 -18.89 3.52 -10.41
N ARG A 89 -18.19 4.33 -11.22
CA ARG A 89 -17.31 3.89 -12.31
C ARG A 89 -15.88 3.84 -11.80
N VAL A 90 -15.33 2.65 -11.69
CA VAL A 90 -14.02 2.46 -11.06
C VAL A 90 -12.98 2.03 -12.09
N THR A 91 -11.81 2.69 -12.04
CA THR A 91 -10.58 2.25 -12.69
C THR A 91 -9.60 1.86 -11.60
N GLY A 92 -9.15 0.60 -11.57
CA GLY A 92 -8.16 0.09 -10.62
C GLY A 92 -6.80 -0.11 -11.28
N VAL A 93 -5.74 0.28 -10.61
CA VAL A 93 -4.34 0.13 -11.06
C VAL A 93 -3.54 -0.60 -10.02
N ASP A 94 -2.82 -1.66 -10.41
CA ASP A 94 -1.91 -2.37 -9.52
C ASP A 94 -0.71 -2.96 -10.28
N ILE A 95 0.45 -3.00 -9.63
CA ILE A 95 1.68 -3.56 -10.20
C ILE A 95 1.65 -5.10 -10.24
N SER A 96 0.93 -5.73 -9.31
CA SER A 96 0.82 -7.18 -9.18
C SER A 96 -0.05 -7.77 -10.29
N LYS A 97 0.60 -8.45 -11.23
CA LYS A 97 -0.13 -9.15 -12.30
C LYS A 97 -1.10 -10.21 -11.76
N ASN A 98 -0.73 -10.95 -10.72
CA ASN A 98 -1.58 -11.98 -10.13
C ASN A 98 -2.85 -11.37 -9.52
N SER A 99 -2.73 -10.22 -8.85
CA SER A 99 -3.88 -9.49 -8.30
C SER A 99 -4.81 -8.97 -9.39
N ILE A 100 -4.25 -8.38 -10.44
CA ILE A 100 -5.03 -7.86 -11.58
C ILE A 100 -5.72 -8.99 -12.37
N ASP A 101 -5.02 -10.10 -12.63
CA ASP A 101 -5.63 -11.26 -13.31
C ASP A 101 -6.83 -11.80 -12.51
N TYR A 102 -6.71 -11.89 -11.17
CA TYR A 102 -7.82 -12.25 -10.30
C TYR A 102 -8.96 -11.22 -10.35
N ALA A 103 -8.66 -9.94 -10.26
CA ALA A 103 -9.65 -8.87 -10.32
C ALA A 103 -10.43 -8.89 -11.64
N ILE A 104 -9.76 -9.10 -12.77
CA ILE A 104 -10.39 -9.25 -14.08
C ILE A 104 -11.32 -10.47 -14.10
N ALA A 105 -10.90 -11.62 -13.58
CA ALA A 105 -11.74 -12.81 -13.50
C ALA A 105 -12.99 -12.61 -12.63
N GLN A 106 -12.85 -11.88 -11.49
CA GLN A 106 -14.02 -11.53 -10.66
C GLN A 106 -14.95 -10.54 -11.37
N ARG A 107 -14.41 -9.52 -12.04
CA ARG A 107 -15.18 -8.58 -12.87
C ARG A 107 -16.04 -9.31 -13.91
N GLU A 108 -15.47 -10.28 -14.64
CA GLU A 108 -16.19 -11.06 -15.65
C GLU A 108 -17.30 -11.90 -15.03
N LYS A 109 -17.01 -12.58 -13.92
CA LYS A 109 -17.99 -13.37 -13.16
C LYS A 109 -19.15 -12.53 -12.62
N ASN A 110 -18.86 -11.32 -12.14
CA ASN A 110 -19.85 -10.42 -11.53
C ASN A 110 -20.51 -9.49 -12.55
N HIS A 111 -20.10 -9.53 -13.84
CA HIS A 111 -20.54 -8.60 -14.89
C HIS A 111 -20.41 -7.13 -14.50
N SER A 112 -19.36 -6.78 -13.73
CA SER A 112 -19.09 -5.41 -13.33
C SER A 112 -18.35 -4.63 -14.43
N ALA A 113 -18.54 -3.31 -14.47
CA ALA A 113 -17.96 -2.42 -15.49
C ALA A 113 -16.66 -1.76 -15.01
N ILE A 114 -15.85 -2.47 -14.21
CA ILE A 114 -14.60 -1.96 -13.67
C ILE A 114 -13.49 -2.11 -14.73
N GLU A 115 -12.70 -1.08 -14.91
CA GLU A 115 -11.46 -1.13 -15.68
C GLU A 115 -10.30 -1.49 -14.77
N TYR A 116 -9.50 -2.51 -15.12
CA TYR A 116 -8.28 -2.88 -14.39
C TYR A 116 -7.06 -2.73 -15.30
N ILE A 117 -6.02 -2.07 -14.78
CA ILE A 117 -4.76 -1.79 -15.46
C ILE A 117 -3.61 -2.39 -14.65
N ASN A 118 -2.85 -3.31 -15.25
CA ASN A 118 -1.63 -3.81 -14.64
C ASN A 118 -0.46 -2.85 -14.94
N GLY A 119 0.09 -2.24 -13.91
CA GLY A 119 1.25 -1.37 -14.04
C GLY A 119 1.56 -0.54 -12.80
N ASP A 120 2.68 0.13 -12.86
CA ASP A 120 3.18 1.01 -11.81
C ASP A 120 2.51 2.39 -11.93
N TYR A 121 1.68 2.77 -10.97
CA TYR A 121 0.95 4.05 -10.95
C TYR A 121 1.89 5.28 -10.96
N LEU A 122 3.15 5.12 -10.53
CA LEU A 122 4.14 6.20 -10.64
C LEU A 122 4.57 6.45 -12.09
N LYS A 123 4.55 5.42 -12.94
CA LYS A 123 5.04 5.47 -14.33
C LYS A 123 3.93 5.57 -15.36
N LEU A 124 2.76 4.99 -15.06
CA LEU A 124 1.63 5.00 -15.99
C LEU A 124 1.12 6.43 -16.25
N GLU A 125 0.82 6.72 -17.50
CA GLU A 125 -0.01 7.86 -17.87
C GLU A 125 -1.47 7.38 -17.92
N ILE A 126 -2.26 7.87 -16.98
CA ILE A 126 -3.69 7.54 -16.85
C ILE A 126 -4.46 8.71 -17.47
N GLU A 127 -5.32 8.38 -18.45
CA GLU A 127 -6.15 9.38 -19.09
C GLU A 127 -7.47 9.59 -18.35
N GLY A 128 -7.97 10.80 -18.36
CA GLY A 128 -9.26 11.18 -17.82
C GLY A 128 -9.19 12.03 -16.55
N GLU A 129 -10.35 12.46 -16.12
CA GLU A 129 -10.56 13.22 -14.89
C GLU A 129 -11.48 12.43 -13.97
N PHE A 130 -11.12 12.39 -12.69
CA PHE A 130 -11.82 11.62 -11.66
C PHE A 130 -12.45 12.54 -10.62
N ASP A 131 -13.60 12.11 -10.10
CA ASP A 131 -14.25 12.76 -8.98
C ASP A 131 -13.54 12.40 -7.67
N PHE A 132 -12.94 11.19 -7.64
CA PHE A 132 -12.30 10.65 -6.46
C PHE A 132 -11.09 9.78 -6.86
N VAL A 133 -9.97 9.98 -6.18
CA VAL A 133 -8.79 9.12 -6.27
C VAL A 133 -8.55 8.52 -4.90
N MET A 134 -8.29 7.22 -4.82
CA MET A 134 -8.01 6.58 -3.55
C MET A 134 -6.73 5.75 -3.60
N MET A 135 -6.11 5.57 -2.43
CA MET A 135 -4.92 4.76 -2.21
C MET A 135 -4.98 4.20 -0.80
N ILE A 136 -5.37 2.94 -0.66
CA ILE A 136 -5.72 2.32 0.63
C ILE A 136 -4.70 1.25 1.01
N TYR A 137 -4.55 1.03 2.31
CA TYR A 137 -3.62 0.11 2.98
C TYR A 137 -2.23 0.70 3.22
N CYS A 138 -2.19 1.98 3.61
CA CYS A 138 -0.97 2.74 3.93
C CYS A 138 0.03 2.91 2.76
N ASP A 139 -0.41 2.69 1.52
CA ASP A 139 0.45 2.68 0.33
C ASP A 139 1.10 4.05 0.06
N PHE A 140 0.42 5.16 0.45
CA PHE A 140 1.00 6.49 0.40
C PHE A 140 2.27 6.64 1.26
N GLY A 141 2.33 5.90 2.38
CA GLY A 141 3.45 5.91 3.31
C GLY A 141 4.69 5.16 2.83
N VAL A 142 4.56 4.22 1.88
CA VAL A 142 5.71 3.44 1.39
C VAL A 142 6.58 4.22 0.40
N LEU A 143 6.03 5.26 -0.22
CA LEU A 143 6.74 6.07 -1.21
C LEU A 143 7.84 6.90 -0.57
N VAL A 144 9.01 6.95 -1.20
CA VAL A 144 10.05 7.91 -0.82
C VAL A 144 9.60 9.35 -1.12
N PRO A 145 10.18 10.37 -0.46
CA PRO A 145 9.68 11.75 -0.56
C PRO A 145 9.53 12.28 -1.99
N GLU A 146 10.47 11.96 -2.87
CA GLU A 146 10.49 12.40 -4.27
C GLU A 146 9.35 11.76 -5.08
N GLU A 147 9.13 10.45 -4.89
CA GLU A 147 8.03 9.71 -5.53
C GLU A 147 6.67 10.20 -5.03
N ARG A 148 6.55 10.42 -3.73
CA ARG A 148 5.35 10.97 -3.08
C ARG A 148 5.00 12.33 -3.66
N LEU A 149 5.96 13.23 -3.80
CA LEU A 149 5.73 14.54 -4.39
C LEU A 149 5.34 14.45 -5.88
N ALA A 150 5.96 13.54 -6.63
CA ALA A 150 5.59 13.28 -8.03
C ALA A 150 4.14 12.75 -8.13
N LEU A 151 3.77 11.82 -7.26
CA LEU A 151 2.41 11.29 -7.19
C LEU A 151 1.37 12.35 -6.82
N ILE A 152 1.64 13.19 -5.81
CA ILE A 152 0.75 14.31 -5.42
C ILE A 152 0.45 15.20 -6.64
N LYS A 153 1.47 15.54 -7.44
CA LYS A 153 1.29 16.34 -8.66
C LYS A 153 0.49 15.60 -9.74
N LYS A 154 0.65 14.28 -9.86
CA LYS A 154 -0.17 13.46 -10.78
C LYS A 154 -1.63 13.44 -10.32
N ILE A 155 -1.88 13.18 -9.05
CA ILE A 155 -3.23 13.15 -8.47
C ILE A 155 -3.93 14.50 -8.66
N GLN A 156 -3.21 15.60 -8.43
CA GLN A 156 -3.75 16.94 -8.64
C GLN A 156 -4.23 17.15 -10.10
N ARG A 157 -3.54 16.55 -11.08
CA ARG A 157 -3.97 16.59 -12.50
C ARG A 157 -5.15 15.65 -12.79
N PHE A 158 -5.18 14.47 -12.18
CA PHE A 158 -6.25 13.50 -12.38
C PHE A 158 -7.59 13.93 -11.77
N LEU A 159 -7.56 14.70 -10.69
CA LEU A 159 -8.78 15.15 -10.01
C LEU A 159 -9.46 16.30 -10.77
N LYS A 160 -10.78 16.21 -10.91
CA LYS A 160 -11.62 17.35 -11.30
C LYS A 160 -11.54 18.47 -10.25
N PRO A 161 -11.89 19.71 -10.59
CA PRO A 161 -12.12 20.75 -9.58
C PRO A 161 -13.13 20.26 -8.53
N GLY A 162 -12.76 20.36 -7.25
CA GLY A 162 -13.56 19.86 -6.13
C GLY A 162 -13.48 18.34 -5.91
N GLY A 163 -12.70 17.63 -6.70
CA GLY A 163 -12.43 16.19 -6.49
C GLY A 163 -11.57 15.94 -5.25
N VAL A 164 -11.61 14.72 -4.74
CA VAL A 164 -10.97 14.33 -3.47
C VAL A 164 -9.96 13.23 -3.69
N PHE A 165 -8.78 13.37 -3.08
CA PHE A 165 -7.84 12.28 -2.87
C PHE A 165 -8.02 11.70 -1.46
N PHE A 166 -8.29 10.41 -1.37
CA PHE A 166 -8.53 9.68 -0.12
C PHE A 166 -7.49 8.57 0.06
N PHE A 167 -6.81 8.61 1.18
CA PHE A 167 -5.79 7.61 1.48
C PHE A 167 -5.69 7.39 3.00
N ASP A 168 -5.03 6.33 3.39
CA ASP A 168 -4.69 6.08 4.78
C ASP A 168 -3.17 6.05 5.00
N ALA A 169 -2.78 6.34 6.23
CA ALA A 169 -1.38 6.35 6.62
C ALA A 169 -1.22 6.01 8.11
N ILE A 170 -0.02 5.59 8.49
CA ILE A 170 0.33 5.30 9.87
C ILE A 170 0.34 6.62 10.66
N ASP A 171 -0.39 6.65 11.80
CA ASP A 171 -0.35 7.77 12.74
C ASP A 171 1.01 7.81 13.48
N GLU A 172 1.56 9.00 13.67
CA GLU A 172 2.81 9.21 14.41
C GLU A 172 2.78 8.57 15.81
N ASP A 173 1.63 8.53 16.47
CA ASP A 173 1.50 7.91 17.79
C ASP A 173 1.67 6.38 17.76
N THR A 174 1.46 5.74 16.62
CA THR A 174 1.65 4.29 16.45
C THR A 174 3.08 3.87 16.65
N ILE A 175 4.04 4.70 16.25
CA ILE A 175 5.48 4.41 16.37
C ILE A 175 5.91 4.14 17.82
N LYS A 176 5.23 4.75 18.80
CA LYS A 176 5.52 4.55 20.23
C LYS A 176 5.20 3.12 20.70
N ARG A 177 4.38 2.38 19.93
CA ARG A 177 3.95 1.00 20.21
C ARG A 177 4.76 -0.04 19.45
N LEU A 178 5.54 0.36 18.45
CA LEU A 178 6.32 -0.55 17.64
C LEU A 178 7.60 -0.98 18.37
N ASN A 179 7.91 -2.27 18.26
CA ASN A 179 9.16 -2.85 18.73
C ASN A 179 10.10 -3.03 17.54
N PHE A 180 11.32 -2.50 17.66
CA PHE A 180 12.35 -2.61 16.63
C PHE A 180 13.28 -3.77 16.97
N ASN A 181 13.02 -4.92 16.35
CA ASN A 181 13.66 -6.20 16.67
C ASN A 181 14.47 -6.74 15.48
N SER A 182 15.27 -7.75 15.77
CA SER A 182 15.84 -8.64 14.75
C SER A 182 15.31 -10.04 14.98
N SER A 183 14.99 -10.75 13.91
CA SER A 183 14.55 -12.14 13.94
C SER A 183 15.17 -12.92 12.78
N TRP A 184 15.06 -14.22 12.85
CA TRP A 184 15.43 -15.08 11.76
C TRP A 184 14.49 -16.29 11.70
N GLU A 185 14.35 -16.86 10.52
CA GLU A 185 13.62 -18.09 10.30
C GLU A 185 14.37 -19.01 9.33
N MET A 186 14.15 -20.32 9.44
CA MET A 186 14.57 -21.31 8.46
C MET A 186 13.36 -22.09 8.01
N SER A 187 13.31 -22.42 6.72
CA SER A 187 12.22 -23.20 6.15
C SER A 187 12.71 -24.08 5.03
N GLU A 188 12.12 -25.26 4.89
CA GLU A 188 12.33 -26.16 3.72
C GLU A 188 11.64 -25.63 2.44
N GLY A 189 10.84 -24.60 2.55
CA GLY A 189 10.10 -23.88 1.52
C GLY A 189 8.93 -23.13 2.13
N GLY A 190 8.49 -22.04 1.52
CA GLY A 190 7.40 -21.23 2.08
C GLY A 190 7.23 -19.89 1.39
N PHE A 191 6.89 -18.87 2.17
CA PHE A 191 6.54 -17.55 1.66
C PHE A 191 7.63 -16.92 0.77
N TRP A 192 8.88 -16.88 1.27
CA TRP A 192 9.97 -16.20 0.57
C TRP A 192 10.50 -16.95 -0.65
N LYS A 193 10.49 -18.29 -0.61
CA LYS A 193 11.07 -19.15 -1.66
C LYS A 193 10.46 -20.55 -1.60
N PRO A 194 10.22 -21.25 -2.75
CA PRO A 194 9.70 -22.61 -2.76
C PRO A 194 10.68 -23.67 -2.23
N ASP A 195 11.99 -23.38 -2.28
CA ASP A 195 13.08 -24.25 -1.84
C ASP A 195 13.61 -23.82 -0.47
N PRO A 196 14.50 -24.60 0.19
CA PRO A 196 15.06 -24.24 1.49
C PRO A 196 15.71 -22.85 1.54
N TYR A 197 15.47 -22.12 2.63
CA TYR A 197 16.04 -20.79 2.84
C TYR A 197 16.22 -20.44 4.32
N ILE A 198 17.05 -19.42 4.55
CA ILE A 198 17.13 -18.66 5.81
C ILE A 198 16.69 -17.23 5.50
N CYS A 199 15.81 -16.66 6.30
CA CYS A 199 15.46 -15.24 6.25
C CYS A 199 15.95 -14.52 7.52
N LEU A 200 16.75 -13.47 7.32
CA LEU A 200 17.21 -12.57 8.38
C LEU A 200 16.40 -11.29 8.31
N SER A 201 15.61 -11.02 9.32
CA SER A 201 14.73 -9.86 9.39
C SER A 201 15.22 -8.85 10.43
N LYS A 202 15.16 -7.57 10.10
CA LYS A 202 15.50 -6.49 11.01
C LYS A 202 14.71 -5.21 10.70
N ASN A 203 14.19 -4.58 11.76
CA ASN A 203 13.47 -3.32 11.67
C ASN A 203 14.37 -2.17 12.13
N PHE A 204 14.24 -1.02 11.49
CA PHE A 204 14.98 0.20 11.81
C PHE A 204 14.03 1.40 11.92
N HIS A 205 14.37 2.35 12.79
CA HIS A 205 13.63 3.59 12.93
C HIS A 205 14.52 4.79 12.60
N PHE A 206 14.14 5.54 11.58
CA PHE A 206 14.79 6.77 11.12
C PHE A 206 13.96 7.98 11.56
N LYS A 207 14.09 8.38 12.83
CA LYS A 207 13.28 9.43 13.47
C LYS A 207 13.27 10.74 12.68
N GLU A 208 14.44 11.19 12.22
CA GLU A 208 14.59 12.44 11.47
C GLU A 208 13.88 12.42 10.09
N LYS A 209 13.55 11.23 9.61
CA LYS A 209 12.83 11.03 8.35
C LYS A 209 11.35 10.68 8.55
N LYS A 210 10.91 10.55 9.81
CA LYS A 210 9.60 10.00 10.16
C LYS A 210 9.32 8.69 9.40
N ALA A 211 10.29 7.78 9.40
CA ALA A 211 10.22 6.55 8.63
C ALA A 211 10.73 5.34 9.42
N THR A 212 10.17 4.19 9.14
CA THR A 212 10.68 2.88 9.53
C THR A 212 11.12 2.11 8.30
N LEU A 213 12.00 1.15 8.49
CA LEU A 213 12.40 0.19 7.47
C LEU A 213 12.22 -1.22 8.03
N ASP A 214 11.43 -2.03 7.34
CA ASP A 214 11.38 -3.47 7.54
C ASP A 214 12.25 -4.13 6.48
N GLN A 215 13.30 -4.82 6.91
CA GLN A 215 14.31 -5.40 6.02
C GLN A 215 14.35 -6.92 6.19
N HIS A 216 14.32 -7.64 5.06
CA HIS A 216 14.41 -9.10 5.01
C HIS A 216 15.47 -9.53 4.01
N LEU A 217 16.51 -10.20 4.50
CA LEU A 217 17.51 -10.85 3.65
C LEU A 217 17.22 -12.35 3.59
N VAL A 218 16.79 -12.80 2.43
CA VAL A 218 16.52 -14.22 2.13
C VAL A 218 17.74 -14.82 1.49
N ILE A 219 18.25 -15.89 2.06
CA ILE A 219 19.44 -16.61 1.60
C ILE A 219 19.04 -18.06 1.31
N GLY A 220 19.36 -18.56 0.14
CA GLY A 220 19.15 -19.94 -0.28
C GLY A 220 20.45 -20.60 -0.72
N GLU A 221 20.32 -21.77 -1.35
CA GLU A 221 21.44 -22.49 -1.97
C GLU A 221 21.98 -21.75 -3.21
N ASP A 222 23.13 -22.21 -3.74
CA ASP A 222 23.73 -21.74 -4.99
C ASP A 222 23.95 -20.23 -5.07
N ASP A 223 24.45 -19.62 -3.98
CA ASP A 223 24.65 -18.16 -3.86
C ASP A 223 23.38 -17.31 -4.04
N PHE A 224 22.21 -17.94 -3.97
CA PHE A 224 20.94 -17.21 -4.03
C PHE A 224 20.81 -16.28 -2.82
N TYR A 225 20.50 -15.03 -3.09
CA TYR A 225 19.99 -14.11 -2.08
C TYR A 225 19.06 -13.06 -2.70
N LYS A 226 18.09 -12.60 -1.91
CA LYS A 226 17.24 -11.46 -2.19
C LYS A 226 17.14 -10.59 -0.95
N LEU A 227 17.20 -9.29 -1.15
CA LEU A 227 17.05 -8.31 -0.09
C LEU A 227 15.78 -7.49 -0.36
N TYR A 228 14.80 -7.66 0.50
CA TYR A 228 13.57 -6.88 0.48
C TYR A 228 13.65 -5.76 1.51
N ARG A 229 13.25 -4.55 1.14
CA ARG A 229 13.23 -3.37 1.98
C ARG A 229 11.92 -2.64 1.84
N PHE A 230 11.18 -2.52 2.95
CA PHE A 230 9.89 -1.85 3.01
C PHE A 230 10.02 -0.61 3.88
N TRP A 231 9.99 0.53 3.21
CA TRP A 231 9.97 1.83 3.86
C TRP A 231 8.54 2.18 4.21
N ASN A 232 8.28 2.60 5.46
CA ASN A 232 6.98 3.05 5.92
C ASN A 232 7.14 4.38 6.61
N HIS A 233 6.48 5.42 6.10
CA HIS A 233 6.43 6.73 6.75
C HIS A 233 5.18 6.83 7.62
N TYR A 234 5.31 7.57 8.69
CA TYR A 234 4.22 7.92 9.59
C TYR A 234 4.03 9.43 9.59
N PHE A 235 2.80 9.86 9.80
CA PHE A 235 2.42 11.25 9.67
C PHE A 235 1.53 11.70 10.83
N ASN A 236 1.51 13.00 11.05
CA ASN A 236 0.46 13.70 11.74
C ASN A 236 -0.29 14.63 10.76
N GLN A 237 -1.34 15.30 11.22
CA GLN A 237 -2.16 16.20 10.40
C GLN A 237 -1.33 17.31 9.72
N GLU A 238 -0.41 17.93 10.48
CA GLU A 238 0.43 19.03 10.00
C GLU A 238 1.38 18.59 8.88
N ASP A 239 1.90 17.36 8.96
CA ASP A 239 2.77 16.79 7.91
C ASP A 239 2.00 16.67 6.59
N ILE A 240 0.74 16.20 6.64
CA ILE A 240 -0.11 16.04 5.47
C ILE A 240 -0.49 17.40 4.89
N GLU A 241 -0.88 18.36 5.72
CA GLU A 241 -1.17 19.73 5.26
C GLU A 241 0.03 20.37 4.55
N LYS A 242 1.24 20.21 5.09
CA LYS A 242 2.48 20.70 4.48
C LYS A 242 2.80 20.04 3.14
N LEU A 243 2.36 18.79 2.93
CA LEU A 243 2.55 18.11 1.67
C LEU A 243 1.54 18.54 0.60
N PHE A 244 0.28 18.75 0.96
CA PHE A 244 -0.80 18.92 -0.01
C PHE A 244 -1.15 20.38 -0.30
N ILE A 245 -1.24 21.24 0.71
CA ILE A 245 -1.67 22.64 0.52
C ILE A 245 -0.74 23.40 -0.46
N PRO A 246 0.62 23.31 -0.36
CA PRO A 246 1.50 23.97 -1.32
C PRO A 246 1.43 23.39 -2.75
N ASN A 247 0.83 22.21 -2.91
CA ASN A 247 0.72 21.53 -4.20
C ASN A 247 -0.69 21.67 -4.83
N GLY A 248 -1.46 22.68 -4.42
CA GLY A 248 -2.70 23.07 -5.08
C GLY A 248 -3.95 22.37 -4.56
N PHE A 249 -3.91 21.84 -3.35
CA PHE A 249 -5.09 21.35 -2.64
C PHE A 249 -5.58 22.38 -1.65
N SER A 250 -6.88 22.40 -1.40
CA SER A 250 -7.54 23.45 -0.63
C SER A 250 -7.83 23.06 0.83
N LYS A 251 -7.99 21.76 1.12
CA LYS A 251 -8.41 21.26 2.41
C LYS A 251 -7.87 19.87 2.69
N VAL A 252 -7.54 19.61 3.96
CA VAL A 252 -7.18 18.27 4.48
C VAL A 252 -8.10 17.96 5.65
N GLU A 253 -8.81 16.85 5.58
CA GLU A 253 -9.62 16.29 6.67
C GLU A 253 -9.03 14.95 7.08
N SER A 254 -9.04 14.64 8.37
CA SER A 254 -8.58 13.35 8.90
C SER A 254 -9.68 12.63 9.66
N PHE A 255 -9.67 11.31 9.54
CA PHE A 255 -10.66 10.42 10.15
C PHE A 255 -9.93 9.31 10.91
N LYS A 256 -10.16 9.24 12.21
CA LYS A 256 -9.61 8.21 13.10
C LYS A 256 -10.68 7.21 13.49
N ASN A 257 -10.26 6.04 13.97
CA ASN A 257 -11.14 4.98 14.49
C ASN A 257 -12.12 4.41 13.44
N ILE A 258 -11.72 4.37 12.19
CA ILE A 258 -12.51 3.74 11.10
C ILE A 258 -12.35 2.22 11.12
N LEU A 259 -11.14 1.74 11.43
CA LEU A 259 -10.82 0.32 11.45
C LEU A 259 -11.13 -0.30 12.81
N THR A 260 -11.56 -1.55 12.79
CA THR A 260 -11.99 -2.32 13.98
C THR A 260 -10.98 -3.38 14.42
N GLY A 261 -9.93 -3.60 13.62
CA GLY A 261 -8.88 -4.56 13.89
C GLY A 261 -7.98 -4.19 15.08
N SER A 262 -7.14 -5.13 15.50
CA SER A 262 -6.17 -4.97 16.59
C SER A 262 -4.71 -5.00 16.14
N GLU A 263 -4.45 -5.35 14.88
CA GLU A 263 -3.10 -5.44 14.32
C GLU A 263 -2.59 -4.06 13.90
N PRO A 264 -1.27 -3.79 14.00
CA PRO A 264 -0.66 -2.61 13.41
C PRO A 264 -1.08 -2.49 11.94
N TYR A 265 -1.37 -1.34 11.43
CA TYR A 265 -1.93 -1.08 10.09
C TYR A 265 -3.43 -1.41 9.91
N ASN A 266 -4.06 -2.12 10.85
CA ASN A 266 -5.48 -2.50 10.82
C ASN A 266 -6.26 -2.02 12.05
N ASP A 267 -5.68 -1.14 12.87
CA ASP A 267 -6.27 -0.64 14.11
C ASP A 267 -6.36 0.89 14.13
N HIS A 268 -6.60 1.43 15.33
CA HIS A 268 -6.59 2.87 15.60
C HIS A 268 -5.22 3.56 15.35
N GLY A 269 -4.20 2.82 14.96
CA GLY A 269 -2.90 3.34 14.54
C GLY A 269 -2.85 3.86 13.12
N VAL A 270 -3.96 3.78 12.39
CA VAL A 270 -4.09 4.29 11.02
C VAL A 270 -5.07 5.46 11.00
N VAL A 271 -4.71 6.50 10.27
CA VAL A 271 -5.56 7.68 10.03
C VAL A 271 -5.87 7.75 8.55
N PHE A 272 -7.14 7.93 8.22
CA PHE A 272 -7.57 8.23 6.87
C PHE A 272 -7.58 9.74 6.64
N TYR A 273 -7.20 10.15 5.45
CA TYR A 273 -7.16 11.54 5.02
C TYR A 273 -7.98 11.73 3.75
N ALA A 274 -8.82 12.77 3.74
CA ALA A 274 -9.49 13.27 2.54
C ALA A 274 -8.92 14.66 2.20
N VAL A 275 -8.35 14.78 1.00
CA VAL A 275 -7.66 15.98 0.54
C VAL A 275 -8.38 16.52 -0.69
N SER A 276 -8.98 17.69 -0.59
CA SER A 276 -9.79 18.32 -1.65
C SER A 276 -8.95 19.20 -2.56
N LYS A 277 -9.16 19.07 -3.89
CA LYS A 277 -8.58 19.93 -4.91
C LYS A 277 -9.32 21.25 -5.03
#